data_71a5b3b37c82dbf34bcd526179b2c182
#
_entry.id   71a5b3b37c82dbf34bcd526179b2c182
#
_cell.length_a   1.000
_cell.length_b   1.000
_cell.length_c   1.000
_cell.angle_alpha   90.00
_cell.angle_beta   90.00
_cell.angle_gamma   90.00
#
_symmetry.space_group_name_H-M   'P 1'
#
loop_
_entity.id
_entity.type
_entity.pdbx_description
1 polymer ?
#
loop_
_entity_poly.entity_id
_entity_poly.type
_entity_poly.pdbx_seq_one_letter_code
_entity_poly.pdbx_strand_id
1 'polypeptide(L)'
;MLKNINNNSVLTTEQCSLARYSRDARFDGMFFTAVKTTGIFCRPICPASPPKEENVEYFSHQAQALKAGYRPCLRCRPDSAPFSPAWKGVETTFLRALQLIDNGALNSGSIVELAARLGISDRYLRTLFDNYIGVSPKQYSLYSQLMFAKQLLHTSSMSITDVGFASGFNSIRRFNDAFLKELKLSPSQIRRSKPSNYLSNHIQLSFHGPLDWEHLLGFYRRRMIEGLEGIGENYYQRTVNVNGSKGWFKATLVKENRLDIEFELDDISQLRSLIANIRRMFDLDVDIAKVEAFFMTIDPNLVAKSGIRIPGVWSAWEAGVRAILGQQVSVTAAIGQLNLLVREISGTHQASVLQELANSQECSELQQIAYASEKAYFPTPKQIADADVSFLRMPGSRKETLKRFAEYMVDNEAEHPSKWIDLKGIGPWTIQYALLRGLSEPNHLLISDLVVKKFIEHRSTINTESVSPWGSYATFHCWNQS
;
A
#
# COMPACT_ATOMS: atom_id res chain seq x y z
N MET A 1 22.91 7.65 -27.39
CA MET A 1 21.50 8.09 -27.56
C MET A 1 20.70 7.47 -26.41
N LEU A 2 20.57 8.21 -25.32
CA LEU A 2 19.79 7.80 -24.15
C LEU A 2 18.31 7.99 -24.51
N LYS A 3 17.58 6.91 -24.74
CA LYS A 3 16.12 6.97 -24.85
C LYS A 3 15.54 7.26 -23.48
N ASN A 4 14.99 8.45 -23.33
CA ASN A 4 14.19 8.88 -22.19
C ASN A 4 13.05 7.88 -21.93
N ILE A 5 13.17 7.11 -20.85
CA ILE A 5 12.06 6.36 -20.25
C ILE A 5 11.48 7.24 -19.14
N ASN A 6 11.01 8.42 -19.50
CA ASN A 6 10.13 9.24 -18.67
C ASN A 6 8.71 9.11 -19.22
N ASN A 7 8.05 7.96 -19.00
CA ASN A 7 6.61 7.85 -19.14
C ASN A 7 5.90 8.45 -17.90
N ASN A 8 6.19 9.69 -17.56
CA ASN A 8 5.21 10.56 -16.90
C ASN A 8 4.35 11.13 -18.02
N SER A 9 3.40 10.37 -18.52
CA SER A 9 2.35 10.90 -19.39
C SER A 9 1.61 11.97 -18.58
N VAL A 10 1.68 13.21 -19.05
CA VAL A 10 0.89 14.31 -18.49
C VAL A 10 -0.57 13.87 -18.61
N LEU A 11 -1.29 13.79 -17.49
CA LEU A 11 -2.70 13.41 -17.48
C LEU A 11 -3.51 14.39 -18.35
N THR A 12 -4.40 13.86 -19.19
CA THR A 12 -5.33 14.70 -19.96
C THR A 12 -6.39 15.31 -19.03
N THR A 13 -7.11 16.33 -19.53
CA THR A 13 -8.22 16.95 -18.79
C THR A 13 -9.27 15.92 -18.37
N GLU A 14 -9.60 14.98 -19.24
CA GLU A 14 -10.58 13.90 -19.01
C GLU A 14 -10.07 12.96 -17.90
N GLN A 15 -8.80 12.59 -17.93
CA GLN A 15 -8.16 11.74 -16.91
C GLN A 15 -8.12 12.43 -15.53
N CYS A 16 -7.79 13.72 -15.50
CA CYS A 16 -7.85 14.53 -14.29
C CYS A 16 -9.27 14.61 -13.73
N SER A 17 -10.27 14.79 -14.59
CA SER A 17 -11.69 14.80 -14.22
C SER A 17 -12.10 13.49 -13.56
N LEU A 18 -11.78 12.36 -14.17
CA LEU A 18 -12.10 11.02 -13.67
C LEU A 18 -11.43 10.75 -12.31
N ALA A 19 -10.12 11.02 -12.19
CA ALA A 19 -9.37 10.86 -10.95
C ALA A 19 -9.92 11.76 -9.82
N ARG A 20 -10.32 12.99 -10.13
CA ARG A 20 -10.98 13.92 -9.20
C ARG A 20 -12.33 13.39 -8.71
N TYR A 21 -13.17 12.88 -9.61
CA TYR A 21 -14.48 12.34 -9.25
C TYR A 21 -14.36 11.09 -8.36
N SER A 22 -13.36 10.24 -8.62
CA SER A 22 -13.09 9.06 -7.79
C SER A 22 -12.43 9.40 -6.46
N ARG A 23 -11.89 10.61 -6.29
CA ARG A 23 -11.08 11.03 -5.12
C ARG A 23 -9.96 10.04 -4.81
N ASP A 24 -9.37 9.47 -5.83
CA ASP A 24 -8.29 8.50 -5.67
C ASP A 24 -7.02 9.19 -5.13
N ALA A 25 -6.63 8.80 -3.93
CA ALA A 25 -5.50 9.40 -3.22
C ALA A 25 -4.15 9.20 -3.94
N ARG A 26 -4.05 8.23 -4.84
CA ARG A 26 -2.83 7.97 -5.63
C ARG A 26 -2.54 9.04 -6.67
N PHE A 27 -3.57 9.82 -7.06
CA PHE A 27 -3.40 10.99 -7.94
C PHE A 27 -3.20 12.30 -7.18
N ASP A 28 -3.14 12.24 -5.87
CA ASP A 28 -2.98 13.42 -5.04
C ASP A 28 -1.59 14.04 -5.25
N GLY A 29 -1.58 15.32 -5.60
CA GLY A 29 -0.37 16.05 -5.96
C GLY A 29 0.09 15.90 -7.41
N MET A 30 -0.47 14.98 -8.20
CA MET A 30 -0.18 14.87 -9.63
C MET A 30 -0.83 15.99 -10.44
N PHE A 31 -1.94 16.52 -9.95
CA PHE A 31 -2.61 17.69 -10.50
C PHE A 31 -3.43 18.43 -9.43
N PHE A 32 -3.86 19.65 -9.76
CA PHE A 32 -4.70 20.52 -8.93
C PHE A 32 -5.93 20.95 -9.70
N THR A 33 -7.08 20.97 -9.02
CA THR A 33 -8.37 21.35 -9.58
C THR A 33 -8.71 22.78 -9.17
N ALA A 34 -8.72 23.72 -10.09
CA ALA A 34 -9.11 25.11 -9.84
C ALA A 34 -10.56 25.33 -10.25
N VAL A 35 -11.32 26.01 -9.40
CA VAL A 35 -12.76 26.25 -9.57
C VAL A 35 -12.97 27.73 -9.92
N LYS A 36 -13.36 28.02 -11.15
CA LYS A 36 -13.54 29.37 -11.69
C LYS A 36 -14.53 30.21 -10.88
N THR A 37 -15.63 29.61 -10.46
CA THR A 37 -16.69 30.30 -9.73
C THR A 37 -16.31 30.74 -8.31
N THR A 38 -15.33 30.06 -7.69
CA THR A 38 -14.91 30.33 -6.32
C THR A 38 -13.51 30.96 -6.21
N GLY A 39 -12.74 30.93 -7.29
CA GLY A 39 -11.34 31.35 -7.29
C GLY A 39 -10.44 30.48 -6.40
N ILE A 40 -10.83 29.21 -6.16
CA ILE A 40 -10.13 28.31 -5.24
C ILE A 40 -9.56 27.14 -6.02
N PHE A 41 -8.33 26.72 -5.72
CA PHE A 41 -7.80 25.45 -6.22
C PHE A 41 -7.68 24.40 -5.10
N CYS A 42 -7.94 23.16 -5.45
CA CYS A 42 -8.06 22.00 -4.56
C CYS A 42 -7.17 20.85 -4.99
N ARG A 43 -6.94 19.91 -4.08
CA ARG A 43 -6.39 18.58 -4.37
C ARG A 43 -7.47 17.68 -4.98
N PRO A 44 -7.12 16.64 -5.76
CA PRO A 44 -8.09 15.66 -6.29
C PRO A 44 -8.95 15.03 -5.20
N ILE A 45 -8.38 14.81 -4.02
CA ILE A 45 -9.02 14.17 -2.85
C ILE A 45 -9.88 15.12 -2.00
N CYS A 46 -10.09 16.34 -2.44
CA CYS A 46 -10.84 17.34 -1.65
C CYS A 46 -12.22 16.82 -1.25
N PRO A 47 -12.61 16.86 0.06
CA PRO A 47 -13.91 16.40 0.53
C PRO A 47 -15.07 17.37 0.22
N ALA A 48 -14.80 18.51 -0.40
CA ALA A 48 -15.84 19.44 -0.85
C ALA A 48 -16.69 18.82 -1.96
N SER A 49 -17.94 19.30 -2.12
CA SER A 49 -18.81 18.90 -3.22
C SER A 49 -18.10 19.15 -4.56
N PRO A 50 -18.09 18.16 -5.48
CA PRO A 50 -17.42 18.31 -6.77
C PRO A 50 -18.06 19.46 -7.57
N PRO A 51 -17.28 20.42 -8.08
CA PRO A 51 -17.82 21.44 -8.97
C PRO A 51 -18.20 20.81 -10.33
N LYS A 52 -19.09 21.51 -11.07
CA LYS A 52 -19.39 21.15 -12.44
C LYS A 52 -18.13 21.28 -13.30
N GLU A 53 -17.93 20.38 -14.26
CA GLU A 53 -16.73 20.31 -15.07
C GLU A 53 -16.49 21.61 -15.89
N GLU A 54 -17.52 22.25 -16.40
CA GLU A 54 -17.49 23.54 -17.11
C GLU A 54 -16.81 24.67 -16.32
N ASN A 55 -16.84 24.56 -14.99
CA ASN A 55 -16.27 25.54 -14.05
C ASN A 55 -14.89 25.12 -13.53
N VAL A 56 -14.27 24.10 -14.11
CA VAL A 56 -12.99 23.55 -13.63
C VAL A 56 -11.87 23.85 -14.62
N GLU A 57 -10.69 24.11 -14.06
CA GLU A 57 -9.40 24.08 -14.77
C GLU A 57 -8.44 23.18 -14.00
N TYR A 58 -7.60 22.46 -14.73
CA TYR A 58 -6.60 21.58 -14.15
C TYR A 58 -5.21 22.14 -14.36
N PHE A 59 -4.42 22.10 -13.29
CA PHE A 59 -3.02 22.54 -13.28
C PHE A 59 -2.16 21.39 -12.80
N SER A 60 -1.06 21.14 -13.50
CA SER A 60 -0.07 20.17 -13.06
C SER A 60 0.72 20.63 -11.85
N HIS A 61 0.59 21.94 -11.50
CA HIS A 61 1.37 22.54 -10.45
C HIS A 61 0.61 23.67 -9.74
N GLN A 62 0.67 23.68 -8.39
CA GLN A 62 0.01 24.71 -7.58
C GLN A 62 0.44 26.15 -7.92
N ALA A 63 1.74 26.38 -8.27
CA ALA A 63 2.20 27.69 -8.65
C ALA A 63 1.55 28.19 -9.95
N GLN A 64 1.15 27.30 -10.86
CA GLN A 64 0.40 27.68 -12.06
C GLN A 64 -1.01 28.16 -11.68
N ALA A 65 -1.67 27.46 -10.75
CA ALA A 65 -2.97 27.85 -10.24
C ALA A 65 -2.89 29.20 -9.49
N LEU A 66 -1.85 29.40 -8.66
CA LEU A 66 -1.59 30.69 -8.00
C LEU A 66 -1.35 31.81 -9.00
N LYS A 67 -0.51 31.57 -10.03
CA LYS A 67 -0.24 32.52 -11.10
C LYS A 67 -1.50 32.87 -11.90
N ALA A 68 -2.42 31.91 -12.06
CA ALA A 68 -3.70 32.11 -12.69
C ALA A 68 -4.74 32.83 -11.78
N GLY A 69 -4.35 33.23 -10.56
CA GLY A 69 -5.19 33.98 -9.65
C GLY A 69 -6.05 33.18 -8.69
N TYR A 70 -5.89 31.85 -8.66
CA TYR A 70 -6.60 31.00 -7.72
C TYR A 70 -5.90 30.94 -6.36
N ARG A 71 -6.64 30.95 -5.28
CA ARG A 71 -6.11 30.74 -3.92
C ARG A 71 -6.23 29.27 -3.47
N PRO A 72 -5.35 28.79 -2.57
CA PRO A 72 -5.44 27.44 -2.08
C PRO A 72 -6.70 27.20 -1.22
N CYS A 73 -7.26 25.99 -1.33
CA CYS A 73 -8.37 25.56 -0.52
C CYS A 73 -7.93 25.33 0.94
N LEU A 74 -8.61 25.98 1.89
CA LEU A 74 -8.33 25.81 3.32
C LEU A 74 -8.75 24.44 3.88
N ARG A 75 -9.62 23.74 3.19
CA ARG A 75 -10.14 22.44 3.63
C ARG A 75 -9.22 21.27 3.25
N CYS A 76 -8.76 21.20 2.00
CA CYS A 76 -7.87 20.13 1.53
C CYS A 76 -6.39 20.52 1.55
N ARG A 77 -6.08 21.82 1.75
CA ARG A 77 -4.72 22.37 1.87
C ARG A 77 -3.80 21.89 0.74
N PRO A 78 -4.00 22.36 -0.49
CA PRO A 78 -3.22 21.92 -1.65
C PRO A 78 -1.73 22.29 -1.54
N ASP A 79 -1.40 23.27 -0.70
CA ASP A 79 -0.04 23.63 -0.31
C ASP A 79 0.74 22.48 0.35
N SER A 80 0.04 21.50 0.91
CA SER A 80 0.59 20.29 1.52
C SER A 80 0.35 19.01 0.71
N ALA A 81 0.00 19.13 -0.58
CA ALA A 81 -0.20 17.97 -1.45
C ALA A 81 1.12 17.27 -1.77
N PRO A 82 1.19 15.94 -1.70
CA PRO A 82 2.35 15.20 -2.17
C PRO A 82 2.48 15.30 -3.70
N PHE A 83 3.70 15.18 -4.23
CA PHE A 83 4.02 14.97 -5.66
C PHE A 83 3.75 16.12 -6.64
N SER A 84 3.75 17.37 -6.26
CA SER A 84 3.60 18.43 -7.25
C SER A 84 4.88 18.66 -8.08
N PRO A 85 4.80 18.86 -9.43
CA PRO A 85 5.97 18.85 -10.33
C PRO A 85 7.08 19.87 -10.06
N ALA A 86 6.81 21.01 -9.41
CA ALA A 86 7.83 21.98 -9.03
C ALA A 86 8.76 21.51 -7.91
N TRP A 87 8.41 20.45 -7.28
CA TRP A 87 9.11 19.86 -6.16
C TRP A 87 10.21 18.86 -6.59
N LYS A 88 10.29 18.55 -7.87
CA LYS A 88 11.31 17.61 -8.40
C LYS A 88 12.73 18.09 -8.08
N GLY A 89 13.36 17.47 -7.10
CA GLY A 89 14.72 17.71 -6.63
C GLY A 89 14.81 18.00 -5.13
N VAL A 90 14.08 18.98 -4.64
CA VAL A 90 14.01 19.33 -3.20
C VAL A 90 12.88 18.58 -2.51
N GLU A 91 11.83 18.31 -3.24
CA GLU A 91 10.61 17.64 -2.85
C GLU A 91 10.79 16.17 -2.52
N THR A 92 11.57 15.45 -3.32
CA THR A 92 11.86 14.03 -3.04
C THR A 92 12.41 13.87 -1.62
N THR A 93 13.25 14.82 -1.19
CA THR A 93 13.80 14.85 0.17
C THR A 93 12.73 15.19 1.19
N PHE A 94 11.85 16.16 0.92
CA PHE A 94 10.76 16.54 1.82
C PHE A 94 9.72 15.42 1.95
N LEU A 95 9.29 14.81 0.85
CA LEU A 95 8.35 13.68 0.86
C LEU A 95 8.92 12.47 1.58
N ARG A 96 10.21 12.18 1.36
CA ARG A 96 10.90 11.13 2.10
C ARG A 96 10.95 11.46 3.59
N ALA A 97 11.12 12.73 3.95
CA ALA A 97 11.05 13.19 5.35
C ALA A 97 9.67 12.95 5.96
N LEU A 98 8.59 13.34 5.26
CA LEU A 98 7.22 13.09 5.71
C LEU A 98 6.97 11.60 5.91
N GLN A 99 7.35 10.78 4.93
CA GLN A 99 7.20 9.34 4.96
C GLN A 99 7.96 8.71 6.14
N LEU A 100 9.20 9.15 6.39
CA LEU A 100 9.99 8.70 7.53
C LEU A 100 9.36 9.12 8.88
N ILE A 101 8.83 10.34 8.97
CA ILE A 101 8.14 10.82 10.18
C ILE A 101 6.84 10.04 10.40
N ASP A 102 6.06 9.82 9.35
CA ASP A 102 4.83 9.04 9.42
C ASP A 102 5.10 7.59 9.82
N ASN A 103 6.27 7.05 9.45
CA ASN A 103 6.75 5.74 9.90
C ASN A 103 7.44 5.79 11.29
N GLY A 104 7.32 6.89 12.02
CA GLY A 104 7.77 6.98 13.41
C GLY A 104 9.22 7.40 13.61
N ALA A 105 9.92 7.91 12.60
CA ALA A 105 11.33 8.30 12.73
C ALA A 105 11.61 9.36 13.83
N LEU A 106 10.61 10.14 14.22
CA LEU A 106 10.70 11.11 15.31
C LEU A 106 9.99 10.67 16.60
N ASN A 107 9.50 9.43 16.69
CA ASN A 107 8.90 8.90 17.92
C ASN A 107 9.95 8.74 19.02
N SER A 108 11.10 8.21 18.66
CA SER A 108 12.28 8.05 19.55
C SER A 108 13.54 8.74 19.01
N GLY A 109 13.59 9.02 17.69
CA GLY A 109 14.72 9.64 17.01
C GLY A 109 14.76 11.17 17.09
N SER A 110 15.90 11.75 16.76
CA SER A 110 16.14 13.18 16.71
C SER A 110 15.97 13.75 15.30
N ILE A 111 15.78 15.08 15.18
CA ILE A 111 15.77 15.76 13.90
C ILE A 111 17.13 15.63 13.19
N VAL A 112 18.23 15.58 13.94
CA VAL A 112 19.59 15.44 13.41
C VAL A 112 19.75 14.08 12.73
N GLU A 113 19.31 13.01 13.36
CA GLU A 113 19.31 11.65 12.79
C GLU A 113 18.43 11.55 11.54
N LEU A 114 17.23 12.14 11.58
CA LEU A 114 16.37 12.20 10.41
C LEU A 114 17.03 12.94 9.25
N ALA A 115 17.65 14.08 9.51
CA ALA A 115 18.36 14.88 8.50
C ALA A 115 19.56 14.13 7.93
N ALA A 116 20.34 13.43 8.77
CA ALA A 116 21.44 12.58 8.34
C ALA A 116 20.98 11.43 7.40
N ARG A 117 19.86 10.78 7.72
CA ARG A 117 19.23 9.76 6.84
C ARG A 117 18.78 10.30 5.49
N LEU A 118 18.52 11.59 5.41
CA LEU A 118 18.11 12.29 4.18
C LEU A 118 19.30 12.90 3.43
N GLY A 119 20.53 12.84 3.98
CA GLY A 119 21.71 13.45 3.40
C GLY A 119 21.70 14.97 3.41
N ILE A 120 20.99 15.60 4.37
CA ILE A 120 20.88 17.05 4.49
C ILE A 120 21.16 17.52 5.93
N SER A 121 21.34 18.84 6.13
CA SER A 121 21.45 19.42 7.47
C SER A 121 20.07 19.53 8.15
N ASP A 122 20.04 19.48 9.49
CA ASP A 122 18.82 19.67 10.28
C ASP A 122 18.23 21.08 10.10
N ARG A 123 19.07 22.09 9.88
CA ARG A 123 18.65 23.46 9.56
C ARG A 123 17.89 23.49 8.22
N TYR A 124 18.42 22.81 7.21
CA TYR A 124 17.77 22.74 5.89
C TYR A 124 16.45 21.96 5.95
N LEU A 125 16.41 20.86 6.70
CA LEU A 125 15.17 20.10 6.94
C LEU A 125 14.08 20.98 7.57
N ARG A 126 14.43 21.82 8.58
CA ARG A 126 13.47 22.77 9.18
C ARG A 126 12.98 23.80 8.17
N THR A 127 13.89 24.33 7.35
CA THR A 127 13.53 25.28 6.27
C THR A 127 12.59 24.65 5.26
N LEU A 128 12.80 23.36 4.89
CA LEU A 128 11.88 22.63 4.02
C LEU A 128 10.47 22.56 4.63
N PHE A 129 10.38 22.16 5.89
CA PHE A 129 9.09 22.03 6.57
C PHE A 129 8.38 23.38 6.71
N ASP A 130 9.10 24.44 7.05
CA ASP A 130 8.54 25.79 7.12
C ASP A 130 8.02 26.26 5.77
N ASN A 131 8.82 26.11 4.71
CA ASN A 131 8.44 26.53 3.35
C ASN A 131 7.27 25.73 2.78
N TYR A 132 7.17 24.45 3.10
CA TYR A 132 6.21 23.56 2.46
C TYR A 132 4.90 23.39 3.22
N ILE A 133 4.95 23.37 4.53
CA ILE A 133 3.77 23.13 5.38
C ILE A 133 3.62 24.13 6.54
N GLY A 134 4.55 25.07 6.70
CA GLY A 134 4.46 26.13 7.70
C GLY A 134 4.56 25.66 9.16
N VAL A 135 5.05 24.43 9.39
CA VAL A 135 5.25 23.87 10.74
C VAL A 135 6.58 23.14 10.84
N SER A 136 7.13 23.04 12.04
CA SER A 136 8.37 22.29 12.23
C SER A 136 8.18 20.76 12.08
N PRO A 137 9.26 20.00 11.75
CA PRO A 137 9.19 18.52 11.71
C PRO A 137 8.61 17.90 12.98
N LYS A 138 8.93 18.44 14.16
CA LYS A 138 8.38 17.95 15.44
C LYS A 138 6.89 18.25 15.60
N GLN A 139 6.44 19.41 15.19
CA GLN A 139 5.00 19.75 15.21
C GLN A 139 4.21 18.88 14.24
N TYR A 140 4.75 18.64 13.05
CA TYR A 140 4.14 17.70 12.10
C TYR A 140 4.06 16.28 12.69
N SER A 141 5.15 15.78 13.28
CA SER A 141 5.16 14.47 13.93
C SER A 141 4.10 14.37 15.04
N LEU A 142 4.03 15.37 15.92
CA LEU A 142 3.03 15.42 16.99
C LEU A 142 1.60 15.42 16.42
N TYR A 143 1.34 16.24 15.42
CA TYR A 143 0.03 16.30 14.76
C TYR A 143 -0.33 14.93 14.15
N SER A 144 0.60 14.29 13.45
CA SER A 144 0.43 12.99 12.84
C SER A 144 0.12 11.89 13.88
N GLN A 145 0.86 11.90 15.01
CA GLN A 145 0.61 11.00 16.15
C GLN A 145 -0.79 11.19 16.74
N LEU A 146 -1.21 12.45 16.96
CA LEU A 146 -2.53 12.77 17.54
C LEU A 146 -3.69 12.39 16.61
N MET A 147 -3.53 12.59 15.30
CA MET A 147 -4.55 12.21 14.31
C MET A 147 -4.70 10.68 14.23
N PHE A 148 -3.60 9.96 14.28
CA PHE A 148 -3.63 8.50 14.32
C PHE A 148 -4.24 7.97 15.62
N ALA A 149 -3.87 8.53 16.77
CA ALA A 149 -4.49 8.18 18.05
C ALA A 149 -6.00 8.45 18.05
N LYS A 150 -6.43 9.60 17.52
CA LYS A 150 -7.85 9.92 17.36
C LYS A 150 -8.57 8.87 16.51
N GLN A 151 -7.96 8.43 15.42
CA GLN A 151 -8.50 7.37 14.57
C GLN A 151 -8.66 6.07 15.37
N LEU A 152 -7.63 5.62 16.08
CA LEU A 152 -7.67 4.40 16.90
C LEU A 152 -8.74 4.47 18.00
N LEU A 153 -8.90 5.62 18.66
CA LEU A 153 -9.95 5.82 19.66
C LEU A 153 -11.37 5.63 19.11
N HIS A 154 -11.57 5.86 17.81
CA HIS A 154 -12.88 5.67 17.15
C HIS A 154 -13.07 4.28 16.55
N THR A 155 -11.99 3.60 16.14
CA THR A 155 -12.05 2.41 15.29
C THR A 155 -11.54 1.14 15.96
N SER A 156 -10.99 1.23 17.18
CA SER A 156 -10.46 0.09 17.91
C SER A 156 -11.02 -0.05 19.32
N SER A 157 -10.92 -1.26 19.87
CA SER A 157 -11.21 -1.57 21.27
C SER A 157 -9.98 -1.47 22.19
N MET A 158 -8.83 -1.08 21.65
CA MET A 158 -7.56 -0.95 22.38
C MET A 158 -7.70 -0.08 23.62
N SER A 159 -6.95 -0.35 24.66
CA SER A 159 -6.88 0.53 25.84
C SER A 159 -6.36 1.93 25.44
N ILE A 160 -6.71 2.96 26.22
CA ILE A 160 -6.18 4.32 25.98
C ILE A 160 -4.65 4.31 26.07
N THR A 161 -4.10 3.47 26.94
CA THR A 161 -2.66 3.26 27.09
C THR A 161 -2.04 2.69 25.83
N ASP A 162 -2.60 1.63 25.30
CA ASP A 162 -2.11 1.00 24.05
C ASP A 162 -2.25 1.94 22.86
N VAL A 163 -3.34 2.70 22.77
CA VAL A 163 -3.50 3.74 21.75
C VAL A 163 -2.38 4.79 21.83
N GLY A 164 -2.01 5.20 23.05
CA GLY A 164 -0.89 6.13 23.25
C GLY A 164 0.42 5.57 22.72
N PHE A 165 0.78 4.35 23.08
CA PHE A 165 2.00 3.68 22.61
C PHE A 165 1.96 3.39 21.11
N ALA A 166 0.86 2.85 20.58
CA ALA A 166 0.66 2.61 19.15
C ALA A 166 0.80 3.88 18.31
N SER A 167 0.49 5.04 18.89
CA SER A 167 0.61 6.34 18.23
C SER A 167 2.01 6.96 18.36
N GLY A 168 2.97 6.24 18.99
CA GLY A 168 4.36 6.65 19.11
C GLY A 168 4.65 7.55 20.31
N PHE A 169 3.77 7.60 21.30
CA PHE A 169 4.08 8.28 22.57
C PHE A 169 4.83 7.34 23.53
N ASN A 170 5.92 7.81 24.10
CA ASN A 170 6.72 7.06 25.05
C ASN A 170 6.21 7.17 26.50
N SER A 171 5.12 7.92 26.73
CA SER A 171 4.55 8.15 28.06
C SER A 171 3.08 8.55 27.94
N ILE A 172 2.23 7.91 28.75
CA ILE A 172 0.79 8.18 28.79
C ILE A 172 0.50 9.60 29.31
N ARG A 173 1.32 10.12 30.22
CA ARG A 173 1.20 11.50 30.67
C ARG A 173 1.40 12.46 29.49
N ARG A 174 2.48 12.31 28.72
CA ARG A 174 2.75 13.14 27.53
C ARG A 174 1.66 13.01 26.48
N PHE A 175 1.13 11.82 26.31
CA PHE A 175 -0.01 11.57 25.40
C PHE A 175 -1.25 12.37 25.84
N ASN A 176 -1.67 12.26 27.11
CA ASN A 176 -2.84 12.98 27.62
C ASN A 176 -2.63 14.51 27.57
N ASP A 177 -1.45 15.00 27.97
CA ASP A 177 -1.11 16.42 27.93
C ASP A 177 -1.16 16.97 26.50
N ALA A 178 -0.60 16.24 25.53
CA ALA A 178 -0.63 16.63 24.11
C ALA A 178 -2.05 16.65 23.56
N PHE A 179 -2.86 15.62 23.88
CA PHE A 179 -4.27 15.57 23.47
C PHE A 179 -5.07 16.77 23.99
N LEU A 180 -4.95 17.06 25.27
CA LEU A 180 -5.66 18.17 25.88
C LEU A 180 -5.17 19.51 25.32
N LYS A 181 -3.87 19.67 25.13
CA LYS A 181 -3.26 20.92 24.64
C LYS A 181 -3.68 21.21 23.18
N GLU A 182 -3.57 20.23 22.29
CA GLU A 182 -3.74 20.44 20.85
C GLU A 182 -5.19 20.23 20.40
N LEU A 183 -5.90 19.23 20.94
CA LEU A 183 -7.28 18.91 20.53
C LEU A 183 -8.34 19.44 21.47
N LYS A 184 -7.96 20.02 22.63
CA LYS A 184 -8.86 20.56 23.67
C LYS A 184 -9.82 19.52 24.26
N LEU A 185 -9.52 18.24 24.09
CA LEU A 185 -10.30 17.10 24.56
C LEU A 185 -9.35 16.05 25.15
N SER A 186 -9.81 15.29 26.15
CA SER A 186 -9.08 14.11 26.59
C SER A 186 -9.34 12.91 25.67
N PRO A 187 -8.43 11.91 25.62
CA PRO A 187 -8.68 10.68 24.87
C PRO A 187 -9.99 9.99 25.25
N SER A 188 -10.36 10.00 26.54
CA SER A 188 -11.61 9.41 27.03
C SER A 188 -12.85 10.14 26.53
N GLN A 189 -12.80 11.46 26.35
CA GLN A 189 -13.90 12.25 25.80
C GLN A 189 -14.11 11.99 24.29
N ILE A 190 -13.03 11.64 23.56
CA ILE A 190 -13.10 11.30 22.14
C ILE A 190 -13.67 9.90 21.94
N ARG A 191 -13.40 8.97 22.83
CA ARG A 191 -13.93 7.60 22.77
C ARG A 191 -15.42 7.57 23.01
N ARG A 192 -16.23 7.35 21.97
CA ARG A 192 -17.70 7.38 22.02
C ARG A 192 -18.35 6.09 22.54
N SER A 193 -17.64 4.96 22.51
CA SER A 193 -18.14 3.66 22.95
C SER A 193 -17.21 3.07 24.01
N LYS A 194 -17.79 2.41 25.02
CA LYS A 194 -17.01 1.58 25.93
C LYS A 194 -16.39 0.46 25.11
N PRO A 195 -15.14 0.05 25.40
CA PRO A 195 -14.59 -1.16 24.79
C PRO A 195 -15.58 -2.30 25.05
N SER A 196 -16.07 -2.93 23.99
CA SER A 196 -16.73 -4.23 24.14
C SER A 196 -15.67 -5.22 24.60
N ASN A 197 -16.08 -6.34 25.22
CA ASN A 197 -15.20 -7.40 25.71
C ASN A 197 -14.35 -8.09 24.61
N TYR A 198 -14.06 -7.42 23.50
CA TYR A 198 -13.15 -7.91 22.48
C TYR A 198 -11.71 -7.81 22.98
N LEU A 199 -10.93 -8.81 22.61
CA LEU A 199 -9.49 -8.86 22.79
C LEU A 199 -8.86 -7.53 22.30
N SER A 200 -7.83 -7.05 22.97
CA SER A 200 -7.25 -5.70 22.83
C SER A 200 -6.75 -5.36 21.41
N ASN A 201 -6.56 -6.35 20.55
CA ASN A 201 -5.87 -6.22 19.26
C ASN A 201 -6.81 -6.28 18.05
N HIS A 202 -7.94 -5.59 18.10
CA HIS A 202 -8.89 -5.47 16.99
C HIS A 202 -9.03 -4.02 16.54
N ILE A 203 -9.05 -3.82 15.21
CA ILE A 203 -9.33 -2.54 14.58
C ILE A 203 -10.25 -2.73 13.38
N GLN A 204 -11.19 -1.81 13.18
CA GLN A 204 -12.08 -1.80 12.03
C GLN A 204 -11.58 -0.85 10.95
N LEU A 205 -11.45 -1.36 9.73
CA LEU A 205 -11.08 -0.59 8.54
C LEU A 205 -12.30 -0.45 7.64
N SER A 206 -12.74 0.78 7.43
CA SER A 206 -13.79 1.10 6.45
C SER A 206 -13.19 1.37 5.08
N PHE A 207 -13.97 1.12 4.03
CA PHE A 207 -13.64 1.40 2.64
C PHE A 207 -14.87 1.89 1.87
N HIS A 208 -14.68 2.38 0.64
CA HIS A 208 -15.74 2.89 -0.22
C HIS A 208 -16.01 1.96 -1.40
N GLY A 209 -17.27 1.89 -1.80
CA GLY A 209 -17.71 1.08 -2.93
C GLY A 209 -17.71 -0.42 -2.68
N PRO A 210 -18.08 -1.21 -3.68
CA PRO A 210 -18.14 -2.66 -3.55
C PRO A 210 -16.74 -3.30 -3.36
N LEU A 211 -16.73 -4.45 -2.70
CA LEU A 211 -15.58 -5.34 -2.58
C LEU A 211 -16.05 -6.77 -2.79
N ASP A 212 -15.62 -7.39 -3.87
CA ASP A 212 -15.80 -8.82 -4.07
C ASP A 212 -14.79 -9.59 -3.24
N TRP A 213 -15.15 -9.82 -1.96
CA TRP A 213 -14.27 -10.48 -1.00
C TRP A 213 -14.00 -11.94 -1.34
N GLU A 214 -15.01 -12.65 -1.85
CA GLU A 214 -14.86 -14.05 -2.27
C GLU A 214 -13.89 -14.19 -3.45
N HIS A 215 -14.01 -13.33 -4.47
CA HIS A 215 -13.07 -13.26 -5.58
C HIS A 215 -11.66 -12.96 -5.10
N LEU A 216 -11.51 -11.99 -4.20
CA LEU A 216 -10.23 -11.60 -3.62
C LEU A 216 -9.59 -12.76 -2.85
N LEU A 217 -10.36 -13.43 -1.97
CA LEU A 217 -9.91 -14.63 -1.27
C LEU A 217 -9.55 -15.77 -2.23
N GLY A 218 -10.35 -15.98 -3.27
CA GLY A 218 -10.08 -16.98 -4.32
C GLY A 218 -8.78 -16.69 -5.06
N PHE A 219 -8.49 -15.41 -5.33
CA PHE A 219 -7.23 -15.00 -5.96
C PHE A 219 -6.02 -15.29 -5.06
N TYR A 220 -6.10 -14.96 -3.76
CA TYR A 220 -5.05 -15.26 -2.80
C TYR A 220 -4.90 -16.76 -2.57
N ARG A 221 -5.99 -17.53 -2.46
CA ARG A 221 -5.97 -18.99 -2.23
C ARG A 221 -5.16 -19.71 -3.31
N ARG A 222 -5.32 -19.34 -4.58
CA ARG A 222 -4.53 -19.90 -5.69
C ARG A 222 -3.05 -19.53 -5.65
N ARG A 223 -2.64 -18.57 -4.81
CA ARG A 223 -1.28 -18.00 -4.72
C ARG A 223 -0.71 -18.01 -3.31
N MET A 224 -1.33 -18.77 -2.45
CA MET A 224 -1.02 -18.88 -1.01
C MET A 224 0.38 -19.46 -0.80
N ILE A 225 1.11 -18.87 0.13
CA ILE A 225 2.38 -19.38 0.64
C ILE A 225 2.09 -20.13 1.95
N GLU A 226 2.38 -21.43 1.95
CA GLU A 226 2.17 -22.31 3.11
C GLU A 226 2.98 -21.84 4.33
N GLY A 227 2.38 -21.92 5.51
CA GLY A 227 3.01 -21.48 6.77
C GLY A 227 3.10 -19.96 6.95
N LEU A 228 2.91 -19.17 5.88
CA LEU A 228 2.94 -17.72 5.92
C LEU A 228 1.53 -17.12 5.78
N GLU A 229 0.71 -17.68 4.91
CA GLU A 229 -0.65 -17.21 4.60
C GLU A 229 -1.67 -18.29 4.97
N GLY A 230 -2.87 -17.88 5.40
CA GLY A 230 -4.01 -18.75 5.65
C GLY A 230 -5.29 -18.09 5.14
N ILE A 231 -6.14 -18.88 4.43
CA ILE A 231 -7.34 -18.35 3.81
C ILE A 231 -8.51 -19.28 4.12
N GLY A 232 -9.44 -18.78 4.94
CA GLY A 232 -10.70 -19.48 5.24
C GLY A 232 -11.83 -19.08 4.31
N GLU A 233 -13.06 -19.38 4.72
CA GLU A 233 -14.26 -19.02 3.95
C GLU A 233 -14.45 -17.52 3.85
N ASN A 234 -14.26 -16.79 4.96
CA ASN A 234 -14.50 -15.34 5.05
C ASN A 234 -13.31 -14.56 5.63
N TYR A 235 -12.12 -15.12 5.67
CA TYR A 235 -10.96 -14.42 6.18
C TYR A 235 -9.69 -14.72 5.38
N TYR A 236 -8.79 -13.75 5.42
CA TYR A 236 -7.39 -13.85 5.04
C TYR A 236 -6.51 -13.56 6.25
N GLN A 237 -5.49 -14.36 6.47
CA GLN A 237 -4.49 -14.11 7.50
C GLN A 237 -3.09 -14.31 6.96
N ARG A 238 -2.12 -13.62 7.55
CA ARG A 238 -0.70 -13.82 7.25
C ARG A 238 0.21 -13.33 8.37
N THR A 239 1.42 -13.88 8.39
CA THR A 239 2.54 -13.33 9.14
C THR A 239 3.14 -12.14 8.41
N VAL A 240 3.67 -11.19 9.16
CA VAL A 240 4.24 -9.95 8.64
C VAL A 240 5.50 -9.57 9.40
N ASN A 241 6.41 -8.92 8.68
CA ASN A 241 7.50 -8.15 9.28
C ASN A 241 7.28 -6.69 8.89
N VAL A 242 7.14 -5.81 9.88
CA VAL A 242 6.89 -4.39 9.71
C VAL A 242 8.05 -3.62 10.32
N ASN A 243 8.98 -3.15 9.49
CA ASN A 243 10.17 -2.42 9.95
C ASN A 243 10.96 -3.17 11.04
N GLY A 244 11.12 -4.49 10.91
CA GLY A 244 11.80 -5.34 11.88
C GLY A 244 10.92 -5.92 12.98
N SER A 245 9.72 -5.37 13.21
CA SER A 245 8.73 -5.93 14.12
C SER A 245 7.99 -7.08 13.47
N LYS A 246 8.05 -8.26 14.07
CA LYS A 246 7.31 -9.44 13.64
C LYS A 246 5.89 -9.40 14.19
N GLY A 247 4.98 -10.07 13.49
CA GLY A 247 3.60 -10.18 13.90
C GLY A 247 2.76 -10.92 12.88
N TRP A 248 1.47 -10.85 13.05
CA TRP A 248 0.48 -11.38 12.10
C TRP A 248 -0.78 -10.52 12.12
N PHE A 249 -1.58 -10.63 11.07
CA PHE A 249 -2.94 -10.12 11.05
C PHE A 249 -3.90 -11.10 10.41
N LYS A 250 -5.18 -10.98 10.77
CA LYS A 250 -6.32 -11.66 10.15
C LYS A 250 -7.37 -10.62 9.79
N ALA A 251 -7.76 -10.60 8.53
CA ALA A 251 -8.77 -9.70 8.00
C ALA A 251 -10.05 -10.47 7.70
N THR A 252 -11.18 -10.04 8.24
CA THR A 252 -12.50 -10.66 8.05
C THR A 252 -13.49 -9.61 7.57
N LEU A 253 -14.25 -9.90 6.51
CA LEU A 253 -15.32 -9.01 6.07
C LEU A 253 -16.53 -9.17 6.99
N VAL A 254 -16.88 -8.11 7.73
CA VAL A 254 -18.00 -8.15 8.69
C VAL A 254 -19.25 -7.44 8.19
N LYS A 255 -19.10 -6.50 7.25
CA LYS A 255 -20.17 -5.76 6.56
C LYS A 255 -19.70 -5.38 5.17
N GLU A 256 -20.63 -4.96 4.29
CA GLU A 256 -20.35 -4.59 2.90
C GLU A 256 -19.20 -3.58 2.70
N ASN A 257 -18.90 -2.75 3.71
CA ASN A 257 -17.88 -1.71 3.62
C ASN A 257 -16.92 -1.69 4.82
N ARG A 258 -16.76 -2.82 5.54
CA ARG A 258 -15.96 -2.88 6.76
C ARG A 258 -15.25 -4.21 6.91
N LEU A 259 -13.94 -4.14 7.05
CA LEU A 259 -13.08 -5.24 7.48
C LEU A 259 -12.78 -5.13 8.97
N ASP A 260 -12.90 -6.22 9.69
CA ASP A 260 -12.37 -6.38 11.04
C ASP A 260 -10.97 -6.97 10.93
N ILE A 261 -10.01 -6.32 11.57
CA ILE A 261 -8.61 -6.72 11.57
C ILE A 261 -8.22 -7.11 12.98
N GLU A 262 -7.98 -8.38 13.18
CA GLU A 262 -7.31 -8.95 14.35
C GLU A 262 -5.80 -8.98 14.07
N PHE A 263 -4.96 -8.62 15.03
CA PHE A 263 -3.52 -8.55 14.80
C PHE A 263 -2.72 -8.76 16.09
N GLU A 264 -1.45 -9.08 15.90
CA GLU A 264 -0.43 -9.09 16.95
C GLU A 264 0.87 -8.53 16.36
N LEU A 265 1.57 -7.69 17.11
CA LEU A 265 2.87 -7.13 16.75
C LEU A 265 3.78 -7.15 17.97
N ASP A 266 5.04 -7.51 17.77
CA ASP A 266 6.08 -7.44 18.82
C ASP A 266 6.27 -5.98 19.28
N ASP A 267 6.15 -5.01 18.36
CA ASP A 267 6.20 -3.58 18.65
C ASP A 267 4.92 -2.89 18.14
N ILE A 268 4.04 -2.54 19.06
CA ILE A 268 2.76 -1.87 18.78
C ILE A 268 2.93 -0.50 18.11
N SER A 269 4.08 0.14 18.23
CA SER A 269 4.37 1.41 17.56
C SER A 269 4.36 1.30 16.02
N GLN A 270 4.48 0.07 15.48
CA GLN A 270 4.41 -0.24 14.07
C GLN A 270 2.96 -0.43 13.55
N LEU A 271 1.95 -0.30 14.40
CA LEU A 271 0.55 -0.50 14.03
C LEU A 271 0.11 0.40 12.86
N ARG A 272 0.60 1.63 12.80
CA ARG A 272 0.30 2.54 11.70
C ARG A 272 0.79 2.00 10.35
N SER A 273 2.01 1.50 10.31
CA SER A 273 2.59 0.88 9.11
C SER A 273 1.87 -0.42 8.73
N LEU A 274 1.48 -1.23 9.72
CA LEU A 274 0.65 -2.41 9.50
C LEU A 274 -0.66 -2.05 8.81
N ILE A 275 -1.40 -1.07 9.35
CA ILE A 275 -2.69 -0.62 8.79
C ILE A 275 -2.52 -0.09 7.37
N ALA A 276 -1.50 0.73 7.11
CA ALA A 276 -1.22 1.27 5.79
C ALA A 276 -0.96 0.15 4.76
N ASN A 277 -0.18 -0.86 5.14
CA ASN A 277 0.09 -2.02 4.28
C ASN A 277 -1.16 -2.88 4.04
N ILE A 278 -2.00 -3.11 5.05
CA ILE A 278 -3.28 -3.83 4.90
C ILE A 278 -4.21 -3.07 3.95
N ARG A 279 -4.36 -1.75 4.12
CA ARG A 279 -5.19 -0.92 3.23
C ARG A 279 -4.71 -0.98 1.79
N ARG A 280 -3.39 -0.88 1.56
CA ARG A 280 -2.77 -1.02 0.24
C ARG A 280 -2.97 -2.43 -0.32
N MET A 281 -2.75 -3.47 0.48
CA MET A 281 -2.82 -4.86 0.05
C MET A 281 -4.23 -5.27 -0.41
N PHE A 282 -5.28 -4.76 0.24
CA PHE A 282 -6.67 -4.99 -0.13
C PHE A 282 -7.28 -3.85 -0.96
N ASP A 283 -6.46 -2.85 -1.32
CA ASP A 283 -6.87 -1.71 -2.16
C ASP A 283 -8.11 -0.97 -1.61
N LEU A 284 -8.10 -0.66 -0.30
CA LEU A 284 -9.26 -0.15 0.43
C LEU A 284 -9.53 1.36 0.21
N ASP A 285 -8.59 2.09 -0.39
CA ASP A 285 -8.66 3.56 -0.49
C ASP A 285 -9.30 4.07 -1.78
N VAL A 286 -9.59 3.18 -2.75
CA VAL A 286 -10.22 3.53 -4.02
C VAL A 286 -11.75 3.48 -3.95
N ASP A 287 -12.41 4.38 -4.67
CA ASP A 287 -13.84 4.28 -5.00
C ASP A 287 -14.02 3.44 -6.27
N ILE A 288 -14.04 2.11 -6.10
CA ILE A 288 -14.05 1.18 -7.24
C ILE A 288 -15.27 1.34 -8.13
N ALA A 289 -16.42 1.76 -7.60
CA ALA A 289 -17.63 1.97 -8.39
C ALA A 289 -17.42 3.01 -9.50
N LYS A 290 -16.58 4.03 -9.25
CA LYS A 290 -16.25 5.04 -10.25
C LYS A 290 -15.28 4.54 -11.31
N VAL A 291 -14.33 3.68 -10.92
CA VAL A 291 -13.43 3.01 -11.85
C VAL A 291 -14.21 2.10 -12.80
N GLU A 292 -15.14 1.30 -12.26
CA GLU A 292 -15.99 0.41 -13.05
C GLU A 292 -16.94 1.20 -13.96
N ALA A 293 -17.57 2.26 -13.46
CA ALA A 293 -18.42 3.12 -14.27
C ALA A 293 -17.64 3.72 -15.48
N PHE A 294 -16.39 4.07 -15.31
CA PHE A 294 -15.54 4.51 -16.40
C PHE A 294 -15.29 3.38 -17.41
N PHE A 295 -14.94 2.18 -16.96
CA PHE A 295 -14.72 1.05 -17.87
C PHE A 295 -15.96 0.68 -18.68
N MET A 296 -17.15 0.80 -18.10
CA MET A 296 -18.42 0.60 -18.80
C MET A 296 -18.61 1.55 -19.99
N THR A 297 -17.96 2.73 -19.99
CA THR A 297 -17.97 3.65 -21.11
C THR A 297 -17.02 3.24 -22.25
N ILE A 298 -16.00 2.43 -21.95
CA ILE A 298 -14.99 1.96 -22.91
C ILE A 298 -15.46 0.66 -23.57
N ASP A 299 -15.78 -0.32 -22.76
CA ASP A 299 -16.32 -1.62 -23.16
C ASP A 299 -17.21 -2.18 -22.03
N PRO A 300 -18.54 -2.29 -22.25
CA PRO A 300 -19.47 -2.84 -21.26
C PRO A 300 -19.12 -4.26 -20.78
N ASN A 301 -18.36 -5.03 -21.60
CA ASN A 301 -17.96 -6.38 -21.27
C ASN A 301 -16.64 -6.44 -20.48
N LEU A 302 -15.95 -5.32 -20.26
CA LEU A 302 -14.72 -5.32 -19.47
C LEU A 302 -15.01 -5.60 -18.01
N VAL A 303 -16.12 -5.07 -17.47
CA VAL A 303 -16.54 -5.26 -16.07
C VAL A 303 -17.56 -6.40 -16.00
N ALA A 304 -17.11 -7.64 -16.07
CA ALA A 304 -17.97 -8.82 -15.92
C ALA A 304 -18.43 -9.06 -14.45
N LYS A 305 -17.66 -8.58 -13.47
CA LYS A 305 -17.94 -8.71 -12.06
C LYS A 305 -17.54 -7.42 -11.33
N SER A 306 -18.45 -6.89 -10.50
CA SER A 306 -18.19 -5.69 -9.73
C SER A 306 -17.40 -5.97 -8.45
N GLY A 307 -16.67 -4.98 -7.96
CA GLY A 307 -15.90 -5.06 -6.72
C GLY A 307 -14.52 -5.68 -6.86
N ILE A 308 -14.02 -5.84 -8.09
CA ILE A 308 -12.65 -6.33 -8.33
C ILE A 308 -11.65 -5.22 -8.01
N ARG A 309 -10.85 -5.46 -6.96
CA ARG A 309 -9.78 -4.57 -6.50
C ARG A 309 -8.43 -5.17 -6.80
N ILE A 310 -7.37 -4.38 -6.67
CA ILE A 310 -5.99 -4.85 -6.83
C ILE A 310 -5.62 -5.75 -5.64
N PRO A 311 -5.44 -7.08 -5.82
CA PRO A 311 -4.97 -7.96 -4.76
C PRO A 311 -3.46 -7.78 -4.57
N GLY A 312 -3.06 -6.81 -3.76
CA GLY A 312 -1.67 -6.50 -3.49
C GLY A 312 -0.91 -7.64 -2.78
N VAL A 313 0.40 -7.54 -2.69
CA VAL A 313 1.25 -8.35 -1.84
C VAL A 313 1.91 -7.47 -0.77
N TRP A 314 2.60 -8.08 0.20
CA TRP A 314 3.07 -7.35 1.38
C TRP A 314 4.05 -6.22 1.07
N SER A 315 4.94 -6.40 0.09
CA SER A 315 5.93 -5.39 -0.29
C SER A 315 6.32 -5.49 -1.77
N ALA A 316 6.99 -4.46 -2.29
CA ALA A 316 7.61 -4.51 -3.62
C ALA A 316 8.67 -5.61 -3.72
N TRP A 317 9.42 -5.85 -2.63
CA TRP A 317 10.36 -6.96 -2.52
C TRP A 317 9.68 -8.31 -2.76
N GLU A 318 8.61 -8.62 -2.01
CA GLU A 318 7.85 -9.86 -2.19
C GLU A 318 7.28 -9.96 -3.62
N ALA A 319 6.78 -8.86 -4.18
CA ALA A 319 6.28 -8.83 -5.55
C ALA A 319 7.36 -9.16 -6.58
N GLY A 320 8.57 -8.61 -6.39
CA GLY A 320 9.73 -8.89 -7.24
C GLY A 320 10.15 -10.37 -7.20
N VAL A 321 10.24 -10.95 -6.00
CA VAL A 321 10.55 -12.39 -5.83
C VAL A 321 9.47 -13.25 -6.50
N ARG A 322 8.18 -12.98 -6.24
CA ARG A 322 7.06 -13.67 -6.88
C ARG A 322 7.11 -13.57 -8.41
N ALA A 323 7.45 -12.40 -8.95
CA ALA A 323 7.57 -12.18 -10.38
C ALA A 323 8.74 -12.97 -10.98
N ILE A 324 9.92 -12.96 -10.35
CA ILE A 324 11.11 -13.70 -10.83
C ILE A 324 10.82 -15.21 -10.86
N LEU A 325 10.24 -15.75 -9.78
CA LEU A 325 9.89 -17.18 -9.71
C LEU A 325 8.77 -17.56 -10.69
N GLY A 326 7.90 -16.60 -11.04
CA GLY A 326 6.79 -16.76 -11.97
C GLY A 326 7.12 -16.58 -13.45
N GLN A 327 8.35 -16.19 -13.82
CA GLN A 327 8.73 -15.99 -15.22
C GLN A 327 8.55 -17.27 -16.04
N GLN A 328 7.74 -17.21 -17.10
CA GLN A 328 7.55 -18.29 -18.08
C GLN A 328 7.10 -19.64 -17.50
N VAL A 329 6.40 -19.65 -16.39
CA VAL A 329 5.83 -20.85 -15.78
C VAL A 329 4.38 -20.63 -15.36
N SER A 330 3.66 -21.73 -15.09
CA SER A 330 2.30 -21.63 -14.55
C SER A 330 2.30 -21.06 -13.11
N VAL A 331 1.16 -20.49 -12.69
CA VAL A 331 0.98 -20.00 -11.32
C VAL A 331 1.29 -21.10 -10.29
N THR A 332 0.79 -22.31 -10.52
CA THR A 332 1.04 -23.46 -9.61
C THR A 332 2.54 -23.78 -9.48
N ALA A 333 3.28 -23.79 -10.60
CA ALA A 333 4.72 -24.04 -10.57
C ALA A 333 5.47 -22.91 -9.82
N ALA A 334 5.09 -21.65 -10.06
CA ALA A 334 5.66 -20.52 -9.35
C ALA A 334 5.44 -20.60 -7.84
N ILE A 335 4.21 -20.92 -7.41
CA ILE A 335 3.87 -21.06 -5.98
C ILE A 335 4.62 -22.24 -5.35
N GLY A 336 4.77 -23.35 -6.07
CA GLY A 336 5.59 -24.48 -5.59
C GLY A 336 7.05 -24.07 -5.31
N GLN A 337 7.67 -23.22 -6.16
CA GLN A 337 9.01 -22.69 -5.91
C GLN A 337 9.02 -21.69 -4.75
N LEU A 338 7.98 -20.90 -4.60
CA LEU A 338 7.85 -19.94 -3.51
C LEU A 338 7.72 -20.64 -2.14
N ASN A 339 6.88 -21.68 -2.06
CA ASN A 339 6.72 -22.50 -0.86
C ASN A 339 8.04 -23.17 -0.48
N LEU A 340 8.75 -23.71 -1.48
CA LEU A 340 10.06 -24.29 -1.27
C LEU A 340 11.07 -23.25 -0.75
N LEU A 341 11.11 -22.04 -1.34
CA LEU A 341 11.97 -20.95 -0.92
C LEU A 341 11.71 -20.55 0.54
N VAL A 342 10.44 -20.32 0.89
CA VAL A 342 10.05 -19.89 2.24
C VAL A 342 10.39 -20.98 3.26
N ARG A 343 10.06 -22.24 2.98
CA ARG A 343 10.33 -23.37 3.86
C ARG A 343 11.82 -23.54 4.16
N GLU A 344 12.65 -23.58 3.12
CA GLU A 344 14.09 -23.85 3.28
C GLU A 344 14.82 -22.68 3.97
N ILE A 345 14.44 -21.43 3.70
CA ILE A 345 15.09 -20.26 4.30
C ILE A 345 14.57 -19.95 5.70
N SER A 346 13.26 -20.15 5.95
CA SER A 346 12.68 -19.90 7.29
C SER A 346 12.97 -21.01 8.31
N GLY A 347 13.51 -22.16 7.87
CA GLY A 347 13.87 -23.28 8.75
C GLY A 347 12.65 -24.06 9.29
N THR A 348 11.48 -23.90 8.69
CA THR A 348 10.24 -24.57 9.12
C THR A 348 10.15 -26.02 8.61
N HIS A 349 11.17 -26.82 8.89
CA HIS A 349 11.23 -28.23 8.44
C HIS A 349 10.26 -29.18 9.17
N GLN A 350 9.63 -28.77 10.29
CA GLN A 350 8.79 -29.64 11.10
C GLN A 350 7.29 -29.61 10.74
N ALA A 351 6.83 -28.63 9.95
CA ALA A 351 5.40 -28.50 9.61
C ALA A 351 4.85 -29.69 8.80
N SER A 352 5.69 -30.40 8.02
CA SER A 352 5.26 -31.57 7.23
C SER A 352 4.90 -32.77 8.09
N VAL A 353 5.56 -32.97 9.23
CA VAL A 353 5.31 -34.10 10.12
C VAL A 353 4.00 -33.92 10.91
N LEU A 354 3.68 -32.67 11.29
CA LEU A 354 2.45 -32.36 12.01
C LEU A 354 1.22 -32.36 11.07
N GLN A 355 1.39 -32.09 9.79
CA GLN A 355 0.31 -32.13 8.79
C GLN A 355 -0.09 -33.58 8.43
N GLU A 356 0.86 -34.51 8.46
CA GLU A 356 0.54 -35.95 8.35
C GLU A 356 -0.23 -36.47 9.57
N LEU A 357 0.03 -35.93 10.77
CA LEU A 357 -0.69 -36.26 12.00
C LEU A 357 -2.07 -35.58 12.10
N ALA A 358 -2.26 -34.38 11.50
CA ALA A 358 -3.52 -33.65 11.49
C ALA A 358 -4.56 -34.18 10.50
N ASN A 359 -4.19 -35.05 9.57
CA ASN A 359 -5.11 -35.73 8.66
C ASN A 359 -5.87 -36.90 9.33
N SER A 360 -5.59 -37.20 10.60
CA SER A 360 -6.42 -38.09 11.43
C SER A 360 -7.53 -37.26 12.11
N GLN A 361 -8.73 -37.63 11.88
CA GLN A 361 -10.08 -37.06 12.13
C GLN A 361 -10.40 -36.50 13.55
N GLU A 362 -9.45 -35.98 14.32
CA GLU A 362 -9.73 -35.34 15.63
C GLU A 362 -8.91 -34.08 15.82
N CYS A 363 -9.60 -32.94 15.87
CA CYS A 363 -9.27 -31.74 16.61
C CYS A 363 -9.11 -30.43 15.81
N SER A 364 -10.18 -29.62 15.77
CA SER A 364 -10.16 -28.23 15.36
C SER A 364 -9.30 -27.31 16.27
N GLU A 365 -9.09 -27.71 17.53
CA GLU A 365 -8.24 -27.00 18.50
C GLU A 365 -6.74 -27.27 18.26
N LEU A 366 -6.35 -28.48 17.84
CA LEU A 366 -4.96 -28.79 17.49
C LEU A 366 -4.50 -28.10 16.21
N GLN A 367 -5.39 -27.83 15.27
CA GLN A 367 -5.07 -27.04 14.08
C GLN A 367 -4.78 -25.58 14.42
N GLN A 368 -5.45 -25.00 15.41
CA GLN A 368 -5.14 -23.64 15.91
C GLN A 368 -3.83 -23.61 16.69
N ILE A 369 -3.52 -24.67 17.46
CA ILE A 369 -2.28 -24.80 18.23
C ILE A 369 -1.08 -25.06 17.32
N ALA A 370 -1.23 -25.89 16.28
CA ALA A 370 -0.19 -26.15 15.28
C ALA A 370 0.15 -24.89 14.45
N TYR A 371 -0.85 -24.07 14.15
CA TYR A 371 -0.64 -22.78 13.46
C TYR A 371 0.09 -21.74 14.36
N ALA A 372 -0.01 -21.86 15.68
CA ALA A 372 0.65 -20.98 16.63
C ALA A 372 2.13 -21.34 16.87
N SER A 373 2.57 -22.56 16.55
CA SER A 373 3.90 -23.05 16.94
C SER A 373 5.02 -22.84 15.91
N GLU A 374 4.72 -22.62 14.60
CA GLU A 374 5.74 -22.39 13.57
C GLU A 374 5.29 -21.39 12.50
N LYS A 375 5.26 -20.11 12.86
CA LYS A 375 4.96 -19.03 11.91
C LYS A 375 6.16 -18.78 10.99
N ALA A 376 6.03 -19.11 9.71
CA ALA A 376 7.00 -18.69 8.68
C ALA A 376 6.85 -17.18 8.41
N TYR A 377 7.97 -16.53 8.10
CA TYR A 377 8.00 -15.15 7.62
C TYR A 377 8.58 -15.12 6.22
N PHE A 378 8.12 -14.17 5.41
CA PHE A 378 8.71 -14.00 4.08
C PHE A 378 10.20 -13.64 4.20
N PRO A 379 11.11 -14.34 3.50
CA PRO A 379 12.54 -14.11 3.65
C PRO A 379 12.94 -12.67 3.29
N THR A 380 13.81 -12.10 4.09
CA THR A 380 14.40 -10.78 3.82
C THR A 380 15.36 -10.84 2.63
N PRO A 381 15.68 -9.69 2.00
CA PRO A 381 16.70 -9.63 0.96
C PRO A 381 18.02 -10.28 1.39
N LYS A 382 18.49 -9.95 2.59
CA LYS A 382 19.73 -10.50 3.14
C LYS A 382 19.68 -12.03 3.30
N GLN A 383 18.59 -12.59 3.80
CA GLN A 383 18.45 -14.04 3.94
C GLN A 383 18.53 -14.77 2.59
N ILE A 384 17.89 -14.22 1.53
CA ILE A 384 17.98 -14.81 0.19
C ILE A 384 19.38 -14.57 -0.42
N ALA A 385 19.99 -13.40 -0.19
CA ALA A 385 21.34 -13.10 -0.66
C ALA A 385 22.41 -14.02 -0.05
N ASP A 386 22.28 -14.40 1.21
CA ASP A 386 23.23 -15.26 1.93
C ASP A 386 22.96 -16.76 1.70
N ALA A 387 21.71 -17.17 1.35
CA ALA A 387 21.32 -18.57 1.21
C ALA A 387 21.88 -19.24 -0.05
N ASP A 388 22.15 -20.55 0.02
CA ASP A 388 22.24 -21.38 -1.16
C ASP A 388 20.83 -21.66 -1.71
N VAL A 389 20.57 -21.23 -2.94
CA VAL A 389 19.27 -21.43 -3.62
C VAL A 389 19.30 -22.58 -4.62
N SER A 390 20.28 -23.49 -4.51
CA SER A 390 20.44 -24.65 -5.40
C SER A 390 19.25 -25.59 -5.35
N PHE A 391 18.55 -25.66 -4.20
CA PHE A 391 17.36 -26.47 -3.98
C PHE A 391 16.17 -26.06 -4.85
N LEU A 392 16.11 -24.82 -5.34
CA LEU A 392 15.04 -24.38 -6.23
C LEU A 392 15.06 -25.12 -7.56
N ARG A 393 13.90 -25.62 -7.98
CA ARG A 393 13.72 -26.38 -9.23
C ARG A 393 13.41 -25.47 -10.40
N MET A 394 14.39 -24.65 -10.80
CA MET A 394 14.27 -23.68 -11.88
C MET A 394 15.63 -23.49 -12.60
N PRO A 395 15.64 -22.89 -13.84
CA PRO A 395 16.87 -22.63 -14.57
C PRO A 395 17.90 -21.84 -13.77
N GLY A 396 19.20 -22.16 -13.95
CA GLY A 396 20.31 -21.49 -13.26
C GLY A 396 20.31 -19.97 -13.44
N SER A 397 20.04 -19.50 -14.66
CA SER A 397 19.95 -18.06 -14.95
C SER A 397 18.88 -17.34 -14.10
N ARG A 398 17.78 -18.02 -13.77
CA ARG A 398 16.74 -17.45 -12.91
C ARG A 398 17.14 -17.46 -11.43
N LYS A 399 17.87 -18.48 -10.98
CA LYS A 399 18.48 -18.51 -9.64
C LYS A 399 19.48 -17.36 -9.47
N GLU A 400 20.33 -17.12 -10.48
CA GLU A 400 21.26 -16.00 -10.51
C GLU A 400 20.53 -14.64 -10.49
N THR A 401 19.41 -14.51 -11.22
CA THR A 401 18.58 -13.31 -11.19
C THR A 401 18.01 -13.08 -9.80
N LEU A 402 17.48 -14.11 -9.13
CA LEU A 402 16.98 -14.01 -7.77
C LEU A 402 18.05 -13.57 -6.78
N LYS A 403 19.26 -14.16 -6.86
CA LYS A 403 20.39 -13.79 -6.01
C LYS A 403 20.83 -12.35 -6.24
N ARG A 404 21.04 -11.94 -7.48
CA ARG A 404 21.39 -10.57 -7.84
C ARG A 404 20.34 -9.55 -7.38
N PHE A 405 19.07 -9.89 -7.53
CA PHE A 405 17.99 -9.06 -7.04
C PHE A 405 17.99 -8.96 -5.51
N ALA A 406 18.23 -10.05 -4.81
CA ALA A 406 18.34 -10.06 -3.35
C ALA A 406 19.53 -9.22 -2.86
N GLU A 407 20.70 -9.41 -3.44
CA GLU A 407 21.91 -8.61 -3.13
C GLU A 407 21.68 -7.12 -3.33
N TYR A 408 21.05 -6.74 -4.46
CA TYR A 408 20.71 -5.35 -4.73
C TYR A 408 19.74 -4.77 -3.69
N MET A 409 18.73 -5.53 -3.31
CA MET A 409 17.68 -5.08 -2.37
C MET A 409 18.14 -5.00 -0.92
N VAL A 410 19.29 -5.56 -0.56
CA VAL A 410 19.87 -5.41 0.81
C VAL A 410 20.07 -3.93 1.15
N ASP A 411 20.60 -3.15 0.21
CA ASP A 411 20.89 -1.74 0.41
C ASP A 411 19.82 -0.80 -0.19
N ASN A 412 18.92 -1.35 -1.03
CA ASN A 412 17.98 -0.58 -1.85
C ASN A 412 16.50 -0.97 -1.62
N GLU A 413 16.14 -1.51 -0.44
CA GLU A 413 14.80 -2.03 -0.14
C GLU A 413 13.67 -1.00 -0.35
N ALA A 414 13.96 0.27 -0.09
CA ALA A 414 13.00 1.37 -0.26
C ALA A 414 12.99 1.97 -1.68
N GLU A 415 13.80 1.43 -2.60
CA GLU A 415 13.89 1.99 -3.93
C GLU A 415 12.70 1.58 -4.81
N HIS A 416 12.27 2.53 -5.66
CA HIS A 416 11.13 2.32 -6.55
C HIS A 416 11.45 1.26 -7.62
N PRO A 417 10.54 0.29 -7.90
CA PRO A 417 10.79 -0.81 -8.84
C PRO A 417 11.22 -0.40 -10.24
N SER A 418 10.89 0.81 -10.70
CA SER A 418 11.35 1.33 -12.00
C SER A 418 12.88 1.36 -12.15
N LYS A 419 13.62 1.37 -11.04
CA LYS A 419 15.09 1.32 -11.02
C LYS A 419 15.67 -0.08 -11.24
N TRP A 420 14.87 -1.11 -11.13
CA TRP A 420 15.33 -2.49 -11.28
C TRP A 420 15.62 -2.88 -12.74
N ILE A 421 15.30 -2.02 -13.70
CA ILE A 421 15.49 -2.29 -15.14
C ILE A 421 16.95 -2.57 -15.52
N ASP A 422 17.91 -2.05 -14.76
CA ASP A 422 19.33 -2.26 -14.98
C ASP A 422 19.82 -3.62 -14.47
N LEU A 423 19.00 -4.34 -13.71
CA LEU A 423 19.34 -5.66 -13.18
C LEU A 423 19.13 -6.74 -14.26
N LYS A 424 20.21 -7.45 -14.60
CA LYS A 424 20.16 -8.54 -15.58
C LYS A 424 19.15 -9.62 -15.16
N GLY A 425 18.18 -9.90 -16.02
CA GLY A 425 17.11 -10.88 -15.80
C GLY A 425 15.82 -10.27 -15.29
N ILE A 426 15.79 -8.97 -15.00
CA ILE A 426 14.58 -8.21 -14.69
C ILE A 426 14.14 -7.41 -15.92
N GLY A 427 12.98 -7.74 -16.44
CA GLY A 427 12.39 -7.07 -17.59
C GLY A 427 11.20 -6.18 -17.23
N PRO A 428 10.65 -5.46 -18.23
CA PRO A 428 9.50 -4.56 -18.02
C PRO A 428 8.30 -5.24 -17.34
N TRP A 429 7.99 -6.51 -17.67
CA TRP A 429 6.90 -7.24 -17.04
C TRP A 429 7.10 -7.43 -15.53
N THR A 430 8.33 -7.79 -15.09
CA THR A 430 8.64 -7.95 -13.66
C THR A 430 8.45 -6.64 -12.90
N ILE A 431 8.90 -5.54 -13.50
CA ILE A 431 8.76 -4.19 -12.92
C ILE A 431 7.29 -3.82 -12.83
N GLN A 432 6.53 -3.94 -13.92
CA GLN A 432 5.11 -3.61 -13.95
C GLN A 432 4.30 -4.47 -12.98
N TYR A 433 4.63 -5.76 -12.85
CA TYR A 433 4.01 -6.63 -11.86
C TYR A 433 4.30 -6.16 -10.43
N ALA A 434 5.54 -5.74 -10.13
CA ALA A 434 5.90 -5.23 -8.81
C ALA A 434 5.22 -3.87 -8.51
N LEU A 435 5.10 -2.98 -9.48
CA LEU A 435 4.37 -1.73 -9.35
C LEU A 435 2.88 -1.98 -9.09
N LEU A 436 2.27 -2.85 -9.88
CA LEU A 436 0.86 -3.21 -9.77
C LEU A 436 0.55 -3.94 -8.46
N ARG A 437 1.30 -4.99 -8.11
CA ARG A 437 1.00 -5.84 -6.95
C ARG A 437 1.71 -5.41 -5.65
N GLY A 438 2.94 -4.91 -5.76
CA GLY A 438 3.76 -4.51 -4.63
C GLY A 438 3.45 -3.12 -4.11
N LEU A 439 3.12 -2.18 -5.02
CA LEU A 439 2.82 -0.79 -4.68
C LEU A 439 1.35 -0.42 -4.90
N SER A 440 0.55 -1.31 -5.50
CA SER A 440 -0.85 -1.07 -5.89
C SER A 440 -1.00 0.19 -6.77
N GLU A 441 -0.05 0.43 -7.68
CA GLU A 441 -0.15 1.55 -8.59
C GLU A 441 -1.32 1.36 -9.56
N PRO A 442 -2.12 2.41 -9.81
CA PRO A 442 -3.41 2.27 -10.48
C PRO A 442 -3.32 2.08 -11.99
N ASN A 443 -2.21 2.47 -12.64
CA ASN A 443 -2.18 2.65 -14.09
C ASN A 443 -1.16 1.76 -14.82
N HIS A 444 -1.27 0.43 -14.65
CA HIS A 444 -0.44 -0.56 -15.35
C HIS A 444 -1.31 -1.59 -16.08
N LEU A 445 -1.57 -1.38 -17.37
CA LEU A 445 -2.13 -2.43 -18.23
C LEU A 445 -0.99 -3.34 -18.68
N LEU A 446 -0.99 -4.59 -18.22
CA LEU A 446 0.05 -5.57 -18.53
C LEU A 446 -0.09 -6.16 -19.93
N ILE A 447 0.11 -5.34 -20.98
CA ILE A 447 -0.06 -5.77 -22.40
C ILE A 447 0.90 -6.89 -22.82
N SER A 448 2.00 -7.09 -22.12
CA SER A 448 2.95 -8.19 -22.35
C SER A 448 2.55 -9.50 -21.64
N ASP A 449 1.56 -9.47 -20.77
CA ASP A 449 0.99 -10.66 -20.15
C ASP A 449 0.15 -11.44 -21.16
N LEU A 450 0.33 -12.76 -21.23
CA LEU A 450 -0.32 -13.60 -22.25
C LEU A 450 -1.85 -13.60 -22.14
N VAL A 451 -2.37 -13.52 -20.91
CA VAL A 451 -3.81 -13.52 -20.64
C VAL A 451 -4.41 -12.19 -21.08
N VAL A 452 -3.81 -11.09 -20.64
CA VAL A 452 -4.22 -9.73 -21.03
C VAL A 452 -4.15 -9.56 -22.53
N LYS A 453 -3.04 -9.98 -23.17
CA LYS A 453 -2.83 -9.91 -24.60
C LYS A 453 -3.95 -10.62 -25.36
N LYS A 454 -4.26 -11.88 -25.01
CA LYS A 454 -5.36 -12.65 -25.64
C LYS A 454 -6.72 -11.98 -25.44
N PHE A 455 -6.96 -11.39 -24.28
CA PHE A 455 -8.23 -10.74 -23.98
C PHE A 455 -8.44 -9.48 -24.84
N ILE A 456 -7.40 -8.65 -25.01
CA ILE A 456 -7.47 -7.39 -25.76
C ILE A 456 -7.33 -7.58 -27.29
N GLU A 457 -6.80 -8.72 -27.75
CA GLU A 457 -6.50 -9.01 -29.16
C GLU A 457 -7.72 -8.81 -30.10
N HIS A 458 -8.93 -9.07 -29.60
CA HIS A 458 -10.20 -8.90 -30.31
C HIS A 458 -11.02 -7.69 -29.79
N ARG A 459 -10.42 -6.78 -28.99
CA ARG A 459 -11.09 -5.62 -28.40
C ARG A 459 -10.26 -4.37 -28.59
N SER A 460 -10.37 -3.77 -29.80
CA SER A 460 -9.59 -2.57 -30.17
C SER A 460 -9.85 -1.35 -29.29
N THR A 461 -10.96 -1.33 -28.55
CA THR A 461 -11.32 -0.27 -27.60
C THR A 461 -10.47 -0.29 -26.34
N ILE A 462 -9.87 -1.44 -25.97
CA ILE A 462 -9.10 -1.61 -24.75
C ILE A 462 -7.60 -1.51 -25.04
N ASN A 463 -6.99 -0.41 -24.66
CA ASN A 463 -5.55 -0.16 -24.80
C ASN A 463 -5.04 0.70 -23.64
N THR A 464 -3.73 0.94 -23.56
CA THR A 464 -3.10 1.69 -22.46
C THR A 464 -3.62 3.12 -22.30
N GLU A 465 -4.05 3.75 -23.39
CA GLU A 465 -4.57 5.12 -23.36
C GLU A 465 -6.03 5.12 -22.91
N SER A 466 -6.86 4.26 -23.49
CA SER A 466 -8.30 4.21 -23.19
C SER A 466 -8.61 3.83 -21.75
N VAL A 467 -7.84 2.91 -21.15
CA VAL A 467 -8.06 2.48 -19.75
C VAL A 467 -7.35 3.35 -18.72
N SER A 468 -6.51 4.30 -19.17
CA SER A 468 -5.86 5.24 -18.26
C SER A 468 -6.91 6.18 -17.61
N PRO A 469 -6.79 6.46 -16.30
CA PRO A 469 -5.65 6.21 -15.41
C PRO A 469 -5.74 4.90 -14.59
N TRP A 470 -6.55 3.93 -14.96
CA TRP A 470 -6.82 2.72 -14.18
C TRP A 470 -6.42 1.40 -14.86
N GLY A 471 -5.34 1.42 -15.65
CA GLY A 471 -4.85 0.24 -16.37
C GLY A 471 -4.61 -1.00 -15.51
N SER A 472 -4.27 -0.83 -14.22
CA SER A 472 -4.11 -1.94 -13.28
C SER A 472 -5.42 -2.69 -13.05
N TYR A 473 -6.52 -1.98 -12.88
CA TYR A 473 -7.84 -2.59 -12.71
C TYR A 473 -8.30 -3.28 -14.00
N ALA A 474 -8.05 -2.68 -15.16
CA ALA A 474 -8.31 -3.33 -16.44
C ALA A 474 -7.54 -4.66 -16.56
N THR A 475 -6.29 -4.71 -16.10
CA THR A 475 -5.50 -5.96 -16.02
C THR A 475 -6.23 -7.02 -15.19
N PHE A 476 -6.75 -6.68 -14.00
CA PHE A 476 -7.46 -7.64 -13.15
C PHE A 476 -8.81 -8.06 -13.74
N HIS A 477 -9.54 -7.17 -14.40
CA HIS A 477 -10.75 -7.53 -15.13
C HIS A 477 -10.46 -8.50 -16.29
N CYS A 478 -9.34 -8.31 -17.01
CA CYS A 478 -8.90 -9.28 -18.03
C CYS A 478 -8.57 -10.65 -17.40
N TRP A 479 -7.83 -10.67 -16.29
CA TRP A 479 -7.49 -11.92 -15.60
C TRP A 479 -8.68 -12.65 -14.99
N ASN A 480 -9.76 -11.93 -14.66
CA ASN A 480 -10.96 -12.54 -14.11
C ASN A 480 -11.85 -13.21 -15.16
N GLN A 481 -11.67 -12.88 -16.44
CA GLN A 481 -12.48 -13.41 -17.54
C GLN A 481 -11.77 -14.48 -18.37
N SER A 482 -10.65 -15.01 -17.88
CA SER A 482 -9.79 -15.98 -18.60
C SER A 482 -9.80 -17.37 -17.98
#